data_01708033100856bb61e680dc4c1ceef5
#
_entry.id   01708033100856bb61e680dc4c1ceef5
#
_cell.length_a   1.000
_cell.length_b   1.000
_cell.length_c   1.000
_cell.angle_alpha   90.00
_cell.angle_beta   90.00
_cell.angle_gamma   90.00
#
_symmetry.space_group_name_H-M   'P 1'
#
loop_
_entity.id
_entity.type
_entity.pdbx_description
1 polymer ?
#
loop_
_entity_poly.entity_id
_entity_poly.type
_entity_poly.pdbx_seq_one_letter_code
_entity_poly.pdbx_strand_id
1 'polypeptide(L)'
;MRQGLRVLGVAIRTEKTVFTLAVVASAVYGGMTVASAWALGWATQNVVLTSFADGAVTAGAMWTGVLLIFGAALLKALGVAGRRILAGVMQYRMQARSRRDVTKQYLRLPLSWHHRHPTGQLLSNASADAEAAWAPLAPLPMAVGVIVMLFTAAVAMVFTDLPLALVGFLIFPAIALLNLVYQRKLSPLATRAQQLRAEVSEIAHESFDGALVVKTLGREDLETERFQRRAHELRDANIAVGRVRGLFDPMLEALPTIGVLVVLAVGSMRLSAGAIDAGGLVQVAYLFTLLAFPIRALGWVLAELPRSVVGWQRVQAVLEASGSMEYGDTPVTSTAPAKLEVRGVSYAYGEAEVLHDVTFDVPAGRTVALVGPTGSGKSTLVQLLGRLVDPGAGQVLLDEVDLRELPYGGVAASIALVPQQTFLFDDSVRGNVALGGEPGDDRDASRDEDVWAALRLAQADGFVGRLPDGLDTRVGERGASLSGGQRQRLALARAVVRRPRLLILDDATSSVDPQVEAKILYGLRDAAEASTVVVVAYRMATIALADEVIYLDKGRVVDRGPHDELIERCAGYRNLVTAYEREEAERAAIDVTPLEEEEVSA
;
A
#
# COMPACT_ATOMS: atom_id res chain seq x y z
N MET A 1 21.35 -13.11 7.06
CA MET A 1 20.99 -14.54 6.96
C MET A 1 20.09 -15.02 8.10
N ARG A 2 20.45 -14.86 9.38
CA ARG A 2 19.59 -15.29 10.52
C ARG A 2 18.18 -14.67 10.50
N GLN A 3 18.05 -13.39 10.17
CA GLN A 3 16.75 -12.72 10.07
C GLN A 3 15.90 -13.26 8.92
N GLY A 4 16.49 -13.51 7.73
CA GLY A 4 15.78 -14.11 6.60
C GLY A 4 15.22 -15.50 6.94
N LEU A 5 16.00 -16.34 7.63
CA LEU A 5 15.53 -17.64 8.10
C LEU A 5 14.40 -17.53 9.12
N ARG A 6 14.39 -16.46 9.95
CA ARG A 6 13.28 -16.19 10.89
C ARG A 6 11.99 -15.85 10.13
N VAL A 7 12.07 -15.00 9.11
CA VAL A 7 10.91 -14.63 8.25
C VAL A 7 10.33 -15.88 7.59
N LEU A 8 11.19 -16.70 6.96
CA LEU A 8 10.75 -17.99 6.37
C LEU A 8 10.13 -18.92 7.41
N GLY A 9 10.71 -18.97 8.62
CA GLY A 9 10.18 -19.77 9.73
C GLY A 9 8.76 -19.37 10.15
N VAL A 10 8.43 -18.08 10.12
CA VAL A 10 7.06 -17.60 10.38
C VAL A 10 6.09 -18.15 9.34
N ALA A 11 6.42 -18.02 8.05
CA ALA A 11 5.58 -18.53 6.96
C ALA A 11 5.39 -20.05 7.01
N ILE A 12 6.46 -20.80 7.25
CA ILE A 12 6.42 -22.25 7.36
C ILE A 12 5.54 -22.70 8.53
N ARG A 13 5.63 -22.01 9.68
CA ARG A 13 4.77 -22.32 10.83
C ARG A 13 3.30 -22.00 10.59
N THR A 14 3.02 -20.96 9.81
CA THR A 14 1.65 -20.53 9.49
C THR A 14 0.98 -21.49 8.49
N GLU A 15 1.72 -21.91 7.44
CA GLU A 15 1.20 -22.73 6.34
C GLU A 15 1.91 -24.11 6.27
N LYS A 16 2.02 -24.81 7.41
CA LYS A 16 2.78 -26.05 7.56
C LYS A 16 2.41 -27.12 6.52
N THR A 17 1.12 -27.36 6.35
CA THR A 17 0.62 -28.42 5.45
C THR A 17 0.97 -28.13 4.00
N VAL A 18 0.72 -26.89 3.55
CA VAL A 18 1.00 -26.48 2.16
C VAL A 18 2.49 -26.54 1.89
N PHE A 19 3.32 -26.07 2.83
CA PHE A 19 4.77 -26.12 2.72
C PHE A 19 5.28 -27.57 2.64
N THR A 20 4.82 -28.46 3.53
CA THR A 20 5.24 -29.86 3.52
C THR A 20 4.89 -30.54 2.20
N LEU A 21 3.67 -30.35 1.68
CA LEU A 21 3.28 -30.89 0.39
C LEU A 21 4.12 -30.31 -0.77
N ALA A 22 4.44 -29.02 -0.73
CA ALA A 22 5.30 -28.39 -1.72
C ALA A 22 6.73 -28.96 -1.69
N VAL A 23 7.26 -29.25 -0.50
CA VAL A 23 8.58 -29.89 -0.31
C VAL A 23 8.55 -31.32 -0.82
N VAL A 24 7.50 -32.10 -0.52
CA VAL A 24 7.35 -33.47 -1.04
C VAL A 24 7.29 -33.48 -2.57
N ALA A 25 6.47 -32.61 -3.17
CA ALA A 25 6.40 -32.45 -4.62
C ALA A 25 7.76 -32.07 -5.22
N SER A 26 8.52 -31.22 -4.51
CA SER A 26 9.86 -30.81 -4.91
C SER A 26 10.89 -31.94 -4.78
N ALA A 27 10.78 -32.77 -3.77
CA ALA A 27 11.62 -33.96 -3.60
C ALA A 27 11.33 -35.02 -4.69
N VAL A 28 10.05 -35.22 -5.05
CA VAL A 28 9.66 -36.05 -6.18
C VAL A 28 10.27 -35.50 -7.49
N TYR A 29 10.18 -34.20 -7.73
CA TYR A 29 10.84 -33.58 -8.87
C TYR A 29 12.36 -33.84 -8.88
N GLY A 30 13.04 -33.66 -7.76
CA GLY A 30 14.48 -33.87 -7.63
C GLY A 30 14.87 -35.34 -7.90
N GLY A 31 14.20 -36.27 -7.26
CA GLY A 31 14.43 -37.72 -7.45
C GLY A 31 14.12 -38.21 -8.86
N MET A 32 12.99 -37.77 -9.43
CA MET A 32 12.60 -38.15 -10.80
C MET A 32 13.52 -37.52 -11.88
N THR A 33 14.15 -36.40 -11.59
CA THR A 33 15.20 -35.83 -12.47
C THR A 33 16.40 -36.75 -12.54
N VAL A 34 16.85 -37.31 -11.43
CA VAL A 34 17.93 -38.31 -11.38
C VAL A 34 17.47 -39.63 -11.99
N ALA A 35 16.26 -40.11 -11.67
CA ALA A 35 15.67 -41.29 -12.24
C ALA A 35 15.54 -41.23 -13.77
N SER A 36 15.27 -40.05 -14.35
CA SER A 36 15.22 -39.87 -15.80
C SER A 36 16.58 -40.10 -16.46
N ALA A 37 17.67 -39.70 -15.78
CA ALA A 37 19.02 -39.99 -16.28
C ALA A 37 19.36 -41.49 -16.21
N TRP A 38 18.99 -42.13 -15.12
CA TRP A 38 19.12 -43.58 -14.99
C TRP A 38 18.29 -44.33 -16.04
N ALA A 39 17.03 -43.96 -16.24
CA ALA A 39 16.15 -44.56 -17.25
C ALA A 39 16.70 -44.42 -18.67
N LEU A 40 17.32 -43.27 -18.99
CA LEU A 40 17.99 -43.07 -20.29
C LEU A 40 19.21 -43.97 -20.42
N GLY A 41 20.04 -44.10 -19.38
CA GLY A 41 21.18 -45.01 -19.36
C GLY A 41 20.74 -46.47 -19.54
N TRP A 42 19.72 -46.89 -18.79
CA TRP A 42 19.15 -48.24 -18.91
C TRP A 42 18.60 -48.51 -20.32
N ALA A 43 17.88 -47.58 -20.91
CA ALA A 43 17.35 -47.72 -22.27
C ALA A 43 18.48 -47.77 -23.31
N THR A 44 19.57 -47.00 -23.13
CA THR A 44 20.73 -47.07 -23.99
C THR A 44 21.37 -48.48 -23.97
N GLN A 45 21.57 -49.04 -22.77
CA GLN A 45 22.19 -50.34 -22.61
C GLN A 45 21.31 -51.49 -23.11
N ASN A 46 20.03 -51.53 -22.70
CA ASN A 46 19.16 -52.70 -22.88
C ASN A 46 18.26 -52.62 -24.13
N VAL A 47 18.13 -51.46 -24.76
CA VAL A 47 17.31 -51.29 -25.96
C VAL A 47 18.19 -50.95 -27.15
N VAL A 48 18.97 -49.84 -27.06
CA VAL A 48 19.71 -49.33 -28.18
C VAL A 48 20.89 -50.28 -28.55
N LEU A 49 21.78 -50.53 -27.59
CA LEU A 49 22.95 -51.37 -27.85
C LEU A 49 22.61 -52.82 -28.21
N THR A 50 21.58 -53.41 -27.53
CA THR A 50 21.09 -54.74 -27.85
C THR A 50 20.53 -54.83 -29.26
N SER A 51 19.84 -53.76 -29.73
CA SER A 51 19.36 -53.66 -31.11
C SER A 51 20.49 -53.67 -32.16
N PHE A 52 21.62 -53.02 -31.84
CA PHE A 52 22.79 -53.04 -32.72
C PHE A 52 23.59 -54.36 -32.67
N ALA A 53 23.65 -55.00 -31.52
CA ALA A 53 24.39 -56.25 -31.33
C ALA A 53 23.65 -57.48 -31.88
N ASP A 54 22.36 -57.60 -31.60
CA ASP A 54 21.57 -58.81 -31.88
C ASP A 54 20.64 -58.63 -33.09
N GLY A 55 20.57 -57.44 -33.67
CA GLY A 55 19.70 -57.13 -34.82
C GLY A 55 18.19 -57.07 -34.46
N ALA A 56 17.81 -57.32 -33.19
CA ALA A 56 16.44 -57.30 -32.73
C ALA A 56 16.37 -56.93 -31.26
N VAL A 57 15.29 -56.31 -30.83
CA VAL A 57 14.97 -55.99 -29.41
C VAL A 57 13.72 -56.69 -29.00
N THR A 58 13.71 -57.27 -27.82
CA THR A 58 12.48 -57.88 -27.26
C THR A 58 11.44 -56.79 -27.01
N ALA A 59 10.18 -57.05 -27.36
CA ALA A 59 9.07 -56.12 -27.10
C ALA A 59 8.97 -55.75 -25.60
N GLY A 60 9.34 -56.67 -24.70
CA GLY A 60 9.40 -56.41 -23.26
C GLY A 60 10.43 -55.34 -22.87
N ALA A 61 11.66 -55.43 -23.39
CA ALA A 61 12.70 -54.42 -23.12
C ALA A 61 12.30 -53.05 -23.67
N MET A 62 11.72 -52.98 -24.87
CA MET A 62 11.23 -51.77 -25.50
C MET A 62 10.13 -51.10 -24.63
N TRP A 63 9.10 -51.86 -24.24
CA TRP A 63 8.03 -51.34 -23.40
C TRP A 63 8.52 -50.93 -22.01
N THR A 64 9.45 -51.66 -21.41
CA THR A 64 10.06 -51.28 -20.13
C THR A 64 10.80 -49.96 -20.25
N GLY A 65 11.60 -49.77 -21.30
CA GLY A 65 12.29 -48.49 -21.55
C GLY A 65 11.32 -47.32 -21.73
N VAL A 66 10.25 -47.50 -22.50
CA VAL A 66 9.20 -46.51 -22.70
C VAL A 66 8.53 -46.17 -21.35
N LEU A 67 8.15 -47.18 -20.56
CA LEU A 67 7.49 -46.97 -19.27
C LEU A 67 8.40 -46.25 -18.26
N LEU A 68 9.68 -46.61 -18.21
CA LEU A 68 10.65 -45.94 -17.32
C LEU A 68 10.85 -44.47 -17.69
N ILE A 69 11.07 -44.17 -18.97
CA ILE A 69 11.28 -42.78 -19.42
C ILE A 69 10.00 -41.96 -19.28
N PHE A 70 8.87 -42.49 -19.76
CA PHE A 70 7.58 -41.78 -19.68
C PHE A 70 7.11 -41.61 -18.24
N GLY A 71 7.23 -42.65 -17.41
CA GLY A 71 6.88 -42.62 -15.98
C GLY A 71 7.72 -41.59 -15.21
N ALA A 72 9.05 -41.60 -15.41
CA ALA A 72 9.92 -40.63 -14.80
C ALA A 72 9.58 -39.18 -15.25
N ALA A 73 9.32 -38.97 -16.55
CA ALA A 73 8.94 -37.69 -17.09
C ALA A 73 7.59 -37.22 -16.55
N LEU A 74 6.60 -38.10 -16.47
CA LEU A 74 5.26 -37.79 -15.92
C LEU A 74 5.33 -37.41 -14.43
N LEU A 75 6.00 -38.22 -13.62
CA LEU A 75 6.15 -37.94 -12.19
C LEU A 75 6.97 -36.67 -11.94
N LYS A 76 8.00 -36.41 -12.75
CA LYS A 76 8.75 -35.16 -12.75
C LYS A 76 7.85 -33.97 -13.05
N ALA A 77 6.99 -34.03 -14.09
CA ALA A 77 6.06 -33.00 -14.47
C ALA A 77 5.03 -32.71 -13.35
N LEU A 78 4.45 -33.78 -12.76
CA LEU A 78 3.55 -33.68 -11.62
C LEU A 78 4.25 -33.03 -10.41
N GLY A 79 5.50 -33.43 -10.14
CA GLY A 79 6.32 -32.80 -9.09
C GLY A 79 6.56 -31.31 -9.30
N VAL A 80 6.83 -30.89 -10.55
CA VAL A 80 6.99 -29.47 -10.91
C VAL A 80 5.68 -28.71 -10.73
N ALA A 81 4.57 -29.23 -11.26
CA ALA A 81 3.26 -28.61 -11.17
C ALA A 81 2.82 -28.47 -9.71
N GLY A 82 2.88 -29.58 -8.94
CA GLY A 82 2.52 -29.59 -7.52
C GLY A 82 3.34 -28.58 -6.71
N ARG A 83 4.66 -28.59 -6.88
CA ARG A 83 5.55 -27.64 -6.23
C ARG A 83 5.21 -26.18 -6.55
N ARG A 84 4.99 -25.84 -7.83
CA ARG A 84 4.71 -24.45 -8.26
C ARG A 84 3.36 -23.96 -7.74
N ILE A 85 2.33 -24.82 -7.84
CA ILE A 85 0.98 -24.47 -7.38
C ILE A 85 1.00 -24.26 -5.86
N LEU A 86 1.55 -25.23 -5.10
CA LEU A 86 1.55 -25.15 -3.64
C LEU A 86 2.42 -23.99 -3.11
N ALA A 87 3.58 -23.74 -3.72
CA ALA A 87 4.41 -22.59 -3.37
C ALA A 87 3.70 -21.26 -3.65
N GLY A 88 3.01 -21.14 -4.80
CA GLY A 88 2.20 -19.98 -5.13
C GLY A 88 1.04 -19.77 -4.16
N VAL A 89 0.30 -20.83 -3.83
CA VAL A 89 -0.78 -20.77 -2.83
C VAL A 89 -0.26 -20.26 -1.49
N MET A 90 0.86 -20.82 -1.01
CA MET A 90 1.48 -20.36 0.24
C MET A 90 1.87 -18.87 0.17
N GLN A 91 2.56 -18.45 -0.89
CA GLN A 91 3.01 -17.09 -1.08
C GLN A 91 1.84 -16.10 -1.08
N TYR A 92 0.82 -16.35 -1.93
CA TYR A 92 -0.30 -15.41 -2.06
C TYR A 92 -1.21 -15.38 -0.82
N ARG A 93 -1.36 -16.50 -0.09
CA ARG A 93 -2.04 -16.49 1.21
C ARG A 93 -1.32 -15.62 2.23
N MET A 94 0.01 -15.73 2.31
CA MET A 94 0.81 -14.90 3.22
C MET A 94 0.76 -13.42 2.84
N GLN A 95 0.82 -13.08 1.55
CA GLN A 95 0.66 -11.71 1.05
C GLN A 95 -0.74 -11.16 1.40
N ALA A 96 -1.80 -11.90 1.10
CA ALA A 96 -3.17 -11.48 1.39
C ALA A 96 -3.40 -11.26 2.89
N ARG A 97 -2.84 -12.14 3.74
CA ARG A 97 -2.89 -11.99 5.19
C ARG A 97 -2.17 -10.73 5.63
N SER A 98 -0.92 -10.51 5.20
CA SER A 98 -0.16 -9.32 5.57
C SER A 98 -0.85 -8.02 5.13
N ARG A 99 -1.38 -7.98 3.91
CA ARG A 99 -2.13 -6.81 3.42
C ARG A 99 -3.35 -6.52 4.30
N ARG A 100 -4.12 -7.57 4.63
CA ARG A 100 -5.29 -7.42 5.53
C ARG A 100 -4.90 -6.93 6.91
N ASP A 101 -3.87 -7.53 7.51
CA ASP A 101 -3.44 -7.19 8.86
C ASP A 101 -2.89 -5.76 8.92
N VAL A 102 -2.09 -5.33 7.93
CA VAL A 102 -1.58 -3.96 7.79
C VAL A 102 -2.74 -2.97 7.61
N THR A 103 -3.67 -3.23 6.70
CA THR A 103 -4.83 -2.35 6.46
C THR A 103 -5.71 -2.25 7.72
N LYS A 104 -5.95 -3.36 8.41
CA LYS A 104 -6.70 -3.37 9.67
C LYS A 104 -5.99 -2.55 10.76
N GLN A 105 -4.65 -2.61 10.80
CA GLN A 105 -3.86 -1.82 11.74
C GLN A 105 -3.94 -0.33 11.40
N TYR A 106 -3.83 0.06 10.12
CA TYR A 106 -3.99 1.46 9.72
C TYR A 106 -5.32 2.06 10.18
N LEU A 107 -6.43 1.32 10.04
CA LEU A 107 -7.74 1.79 10.46
C LEU A 107 -7.89 1.92 11.99
N ARG A 108 -6.99 1.32 12.77
CA ARG A 108 -6.97 1.39 14.23
C ARG A 108 -6.03 2.46 14.79
N LEU A 109 -5.03 2.83 14.00
CA LEU A 109 -4.04 3.82 14.44
C LEU A 109 -4.65 5.23 14.45
N PRO A 110 -4.29 6.07 15.43
CA PRO A 110 -4.84 7.41 15.57
C PRO A 110 -4.36 8.33 14.45
N LEU A 111 -5.10 9.42 14.21
CA LEU A 111 -4.78 10.39 13.17
C LEU A 111 -3.38 11.02 13.36
N SER A 112 -2.94 11.19 14.61
CA SER A 112 -1.59 11.68 14.94
C SER A 112 -0.47 10.78 14.42
N TRP A 113 -0.72 9.47 14.28
CA TRP A 113 0.21 8.54 13.65
C TRP A 113 0.23 8.74 12.12
N HIS A 114 -0.94 8.90 11.49
CA HIS A 114 -1.05 9.13 10.04
C HIS A 114 -0.38 10.43 9.59
N HIS A 115 -0.47 11.50 10.36
CA HIS A 115 0.19 12.76 10.06
C HIS A 115 1.73 12.65 9.99
N ARG A 116 2.32 11.67 10.69
CA ARG A 116 3.78 11.43 10.69
C ARG A 116 4.25 10.49 9.59
N HIS A 117 3.32 9.86 8.84
CA HIS A 117 3.64 8.86 7.82
C HIS A 117 3.01 9.25 6.48
N PRO A 118 3.81 9.56 5.45
CA PRO A 118 3.28 9.93 4.13
C PRO A 118 2.42 8.82 3.53
N THR A 119 1.32 9.18 2.88
CA THR A 119 0.36 8.23 2.26
C THR A 119 1.03 7.26 1.29
N GLY A 120 2.02 7.73 0.51
CA GLY A 120 2.80 6.88 -0.39
C GLY A 120 3.57 5.76 0.34
N GLN A 121 4.11 6.04 1.53
CA GLN A 121 4.76 5.03 2.36
C GLN A 121 3.75 4.00 2.88
N LEU A 122 2.57 4.43 3.31
CA LEU A 122 1.51 3.54 3.79
C LEU A 122 1.06 2.59 2.68
N LEU A 123 0.86 3.10 1.47
CA LEU A 123 0.50 2.30 0.30
C LEU A 123 1.62 1.30 -0.04
N SER A 124 2.88 1.74 -0.01
CA SER A 124 4.04 0.86 -0.24
C SER A 124 4.09 -0.28 0.77
N ASN A 125 3.91 0.00 2.07
CA ASN A 125 3.93 -1.01 3.12
C ASN A 125 2.80 -2.04 2.95
N ALA A 126 1.60 -1.59 2.59
CA ALA A 126 0.45 -2.47 2.37
C ALA A 126 0.55 -3.30 1.08
N SER A 127 1.33 -2.86 0.09
CA SER A 127 1.43 -3.51 -1.22
C SER A 127 2.84 -4.07 -1.47
N ALA A 128 3.80 -3.23 -1.84
CA ALA A 128 5.12 -3.64 -2.29
C ALA A 128 5.96 -4.32 -1.19
N ASP A 129 5.90 -3.83 0.05
CA ASP A 129 6.66 -4.41 1.16
C ASP A 129 6.05 -5.75 1.61
N ALA A 130 4.72 -5.88 1.61
CA ALA A 130 4.04 -7.16 1.86
C ALA A 130 4.37 -8.19 0.76
N GLU A 131 4.50 -7.76 -0.50
CA GLU A 131 4.92 -8.63 -1.60
C GLU A 131 6.38 -9.04 -1.45
N ALA A 132 7.28 -8.09 -1.21
CA ALA A 132 8.70 -8.34 -1.04
C ALA A 132 9.00 -9.27 0.14
N ALA A 133 8.27 -9.12 1.26
CA ALA A 133 8.43 -9.97 2.45
C ALA A 133 8.25 -11.46 2.12
N TRP A 134 7.30 -11.80 1.25
CA TRP A 134 6.92 -13.19 0.94
C TRP A 134 7.38 -13.70 -0.43
N ALA A 135 8.08 -12.87 -1.22
CA ALA A 135 8.64 -13.27 -2.52
C ALA A 135 9.51 -14.55 -2.48
N PRO A 136 10.38 -14.78 -1.45
CA PRO A 136 11.20 -15.99 -1.40
C PRO A 136 10.44 -17.29 -1.22
N LEU A 137 9.15 -17.26 -0.84
CA LEU A 137 8.35 -18.46 -0.65
C LEU A 137 8.12 -19.25 -1.94
N ALA A 138 8.03 -18.55 -3.09
CA ALA A 138 7.86 -19.21 -4.38
C ALA A 138 9.03 -20.14 -4.74
N PRO A 139 10.30 -19.70 -4.67
CA PRO A 139 11.43 -20.54 -4.98
C PRO A 139 11.91 -21.40 -3.80
N LEU A 140 11.44 -21.21 -2.57
CA LEU A 140 11.92 -21.95 -1.40
C LEU A 140 11.76 -23.48 -1.49
N PRO A 141 10.59 -24.06 -1.88
CA PRO A 141 10.46 -25.50 -2.03
C PRO A 141 11.38 -26.05 -3.14
N MET A 142 11.66 -25.23 -4.19
CA MET A 142 12.62 -25.63 -5.22
C MET A 142 14.02 -25.78 -4.64
N ALA A 143 14.46 -24.89 -3.75
CA ALA A 143 15.78 -25.01 -3.12
C ALA A 143 15.93 -26.34 -2.36
N VAL A 144 14.89 -26.76 -1.64
CA VAL A 144 14.88 -28.07 -0.96
C VAL A 144 14.95 -29.21 -1.97
N GLY A 145 14.15 -29.16 -3.04
CA GLY A 145 14.18 -30.18 -4.10
C GLY A 145 15.54 -30.28 -4.81
N VAL A 146 16.22 -29.15 -5.00
CA VAL A 146 17.59 -29.12 -5.55
C VAL A 146 18.58 -29.81 -4.61
N ILE A 147 18.46 -29.61 -3.28
CA ILE A 147 19.31 -30.31 -2.31
C ILE A 147 19.08 -31.82 -2.39
N VAL A 148 17.82 -32.27 -2.44
CA VAL A 148 17.47 -33.68 -2.60
C VAL A 148 18.04 -34.23 -3.92
N MET A 149 17.88 -33.47 -5.01
CA MET A 149 18.40 -33.87 -6.33
C MET A 149 19.94 -33.97 -6.34
N LEU A 150 20.67 -33.03 -5.75
CA LEU A 150 22.13 -33.07 -5.66
C LEU A 150 22.59 -34.28 -4.83
N PHE A 151 21.91 -34.56 -3.73
CA PHE A 151 22.22 -35.71 -2.89
C PHE A 151 21.98 -37.04 -3.66
N THR A 152 20.81 -37.20 -4.28
CA THR A 152 20.46 -38.42 -5.04
C THR A 152 21.36 -38.58 -6.27
N ALA A 153 21.74 -37.47 -6.94
CA ALA A 153 22.67 -37.51 -8.06
C ALA A 153 24.09 -37.91 -7.63
N ALA A 154 24.58 -37.37 -6.51
CA ALA A 154 25.87 -37.76 -5.94
C ALA A 154 25.90 -39.29 -5.62
N VAL A 155 24.86 -39.77 -4.97
CA VAL A 155 24.70 -41.22 -4.68
C VAL A 155 24.69 -42.03 -5.98
N ALA A 156 23.86 -41.62 -6.96
CA ALA A 156 23.78 -42.34 -8.24
C ALA A 156 25.12 -42.38 -8.97
N MET A 157 25.88 -41.29 -8.99
CA MET A 157 27.21 -41.23 -9.62
C MET A 157 28.23 -42.14 -8.93
N VAL A 158 28.24 -42.18 -7.58
CA VAL A 158 29.16 -43.04 -6.80
C VAL A 158 28.86 -44.52 -7.07
N PHE A 159 27.58 -44.89 -7.16
CA PHE A 159 27.19 -46.25 -7.46
C PHE A 159 27.43 -46.66 -8.92
N THR A 160 27.48 -45.70 -9.86
CA THR A 160 27.81 -45.99 -11.26
C THR A 160 29.31 -46.16 -11.45
N ASP A 161 30.11 -45.19 -11.02
CA ASP A 161 31.58 -45.27 -11.11
C ASP A 161 32.23 -44.15 -10.26
N LEU A 162 33.12 -44.55 -9.33
CA LEU A 162 33.75 -43.62 -8.40
C LEU A 162 34.66 -42.59 -9.09
N PRO A 163 35.51 -42.92 -10.10
CA PRO A 163 36.27 -41.94 -10.89
C PRO A 163 35.40 -40.88 -11.56
N LEU A 164 34.26 -41.27 -12.16
CA LEU A 164 33.33 -40.34 -12.76
C LEU A 164 32.62 -39.45 -11.74
N ALA A 165 32.31 -40.01 -10.55
CA ALA A 165 31.76 -39.24 -9.44
C ALA A 165 32.74 -38.17 -8.94
N LEU A 166 34.04 -38.44 -8.92
CA LEU A 166 35.08 -37.46 -8.55
C LEU A 166 35.11 -36.27 -9.51
N VAL A 167 34.89 -36.48 -10.82
CA VAL A 167 34.74 -35.37 -11.80
C VAL A 167 33.56 -34.48 -11.37
N GLY A 168 32.41 -35.07 -10.97
CA GLY A 168 31.27 -34.32 -10.46
C GLY A 168 31.57 -33.55 -9.20
N PHE A 169 32.23 -34.19 -8.24
CA PHE A 169 32.63 -33.54 -6.97
C PHE A 169 33.64 -32.39 -7.16
N LEU A 170 34.37 -32.34 -8.26
CA LEU A 170 35.21 -31.21 -8.61
C LEU A 170 34.46 -30.10 -9.34
N ILE A 171 33.64 -30.45 -10.32
CA ILE A 171 32.99 -29.49 -11.23
C ILE A 171 31.82 -28.76 -10.54
N PHE A 172 30.96 -29.47 -9.80
CA PHE A 172 29.80 -28.82 -9.16
C PHE A 172 30.15 -27.80 -8.09
N PRO A 173 31.14 -28.03 -7.19
CA PRO A 173 31.65 -26.98 -6.31
C PRO A 173 32.34 -25.84 -7.09
N ALA A 174 33.02 -26.11 -8.20
CA ALA A 174 33.60 -25.07 -9.05
C ALA A 174 32.52 -24.16 -9.65
N ILE A 175 31.40 -24.72 -10.15
CA ILE A 175 30.24 -23.95 -10.59
C ILE A 175 29.66 -23.10 -9.46
N ALA A 176 29.49 -23.69 -8.27
CA ALA A 176 28.99 -22.97 -7.09
C ALA A 176 29.91 -21.83 -6.69
N LEU A 177 31.23 -22.05 -6.67
CA LEU A 177 32.21 -21.02 -6.37
C LEU A 177 32.22 -19.90 -7.42
N LEU A 178 32.20 -20.24 -8.71
CA LEU A 178 32.13 -19.28 -9.81
C LEU A 178 30.86 -18.43 -9.69
N ASN A 179 29.72 -19.07 -9.40
CA ASN A 179 28.45 -18.36 -9.17
C ASN A 179 28.51 -17.43 -7.95
N LEU A 180 29.19 -17.84 -6.87
CA LEU A 180 29.39 -16.99 -5.69
C LEU A 180 30.23 -15.74 -6.02
N VAL A 181 31.30 -15.91 -6.79
CA VAL A 181 32.15 -14.79 -7.26
C VAL A 181 31.35 -13.86 -8.19
N TYR A 182 30.59 -14.43 -9.10
CA TYR A 182 29.67 -13.71 -9.99
C TYR A 182 28.70 -12.84 -9.21
N GLN A 183 27.97 -13.42 -8.24
CA GLN A 183 26.99 -12.70 -7.42
C GLN A 183 27.65 -11.57 -6.60
N ARG A 184 28.85 -11.81 -6.03
CA ARG A 184 29.59 -10.77 -5.29
C ARG A 184 29.99 -9.58 -6.16
N LYS A 185 30.32 -9.80 -7.43
CA LYS A 185 30.68 -8.73 -8.38
C LYS A 185 29.43 -8.04 -8.97
N LEU A 186 28.39 -8.80 -9.27
CA LEU A 186 27.17 -8.30 -9.91
C LEU A 186 26.31 -7.47 -8.96
N SER A 187 26.14 -7.93 -7.71
CA SER A 187 25.20 -7.33 -6.76
C SER A 187 25.40 -5.83 -6.53
N PRO A 188 26.62 -5.31 -6.24
CA PRO A 188 26.79 -3.87 -6.01
C PRO A 188 26.52 -3.04 -7.27
N LEU A 189 26.89 -3.54 -8.46
CA LEU A 189 26.62 -2.85 -9.73
C LEU A 189 25.13 -2.82 -10.07
N ALA A 190 24.42 -3.93 -9.85
CA ALA A 190 22.98 -4.01 -10.05
C ALA A 190 22.24 -3.09 -9.07
N THR A 191 22.68 -3.00 -7.80
CA THR A 191 22.13 -2.08 -6.82
C THR A 191 22.32 -0.63 -7.23
N ARG A 192 23.52 -0.26 -7.72
CA ARG A 192 23.79 1.10 -8.20
C ARG A 192 22.93 1.46 -9.42
N ALA A 193 22.80 0.54 -10.38
CA ALA A 193 21.91 0.74 -11.55
C ALA A 193 20.45 0.92 -11.13
N GLN A 194 19.99 0.17 -10.10
CA GLN A 194 18.63 0.31 -9.58
C GLN A 194 18.42 1.65 -8.87
N GLN A 195 19.41 2.14 -8.11
CA GLN A 195 19.37 3.46 -7.49
C GLN A 195 19.26 4.58 -8.54
N LEU A 196 20.15 4.55 -9.56
CA LEU A 196 20.12 5.53 -10.65
C LEU A 196 18.81 5.48 -11.44
N ARG A 197 18.19 4.31 -11.59
CA ARG A 197 16.87 4.19 -12.22
C ARG A 197 15.80 4.90 -11.39
N ALA A 198 15.85 4.78 -10.05
CA ALA A 198 14.94 5.51 -9.18
C ALA A 198 15.15 7.03 -9.29
N GLU A 199 16.41 7.50 -9.28
CA GLU A 199 16.75 8.93 -9.44
C GLU A 199 16.25 9.50 -10.78
N VAL A 200 16.40 8.75 -11.89
CA VAL A 200 15.87 9.15 -13.22
C VAL A 200 14.34 9.24 -13.19
N SER A 201 13.67 8.27 -12.54
CA SER A 201 12.21 8.28 -12.42
C SER A 201 11.72 9.43 -11.55
N GLU A 202 12.44 9.79 -10.48
CA GLU A 202 12.13 10.91 -9.59
C GLU A 202 12.21 12.25 -10.33
N ILE A 203 13.29 12.48 -11.11
CA ILE A 203 13.43 13.69 -11.93
C ILE A 203 12.30 13.79 -12.96
N ALA A 204 11.97 12.68 -13.64
CA ALA A 204 10.89 12.67 -14.60
C ALA A 204 9.53 13.01 -13.94
N HIS A 205 9.25 12.44 -12.77
CA HIS A 205 8.03 12.70 -12.01
C HIS A 205 7.94 14.18 -11.58
N GLU A 206 9.02 14.72 -11.02
CA GLU A 206 9.10 16.13 -10.62
C GLU A 206 8.87 17.07 -11.81
N SER A 207 9.53 16.81 -12.95
CA SER A 207 9.39 17.63 -14.16
C SER A 207 7.99 17.55 -14.77
N PHE A 208 7.31 16.38 -14.69
CA PHE A 208 5.95 16.23 -15.22
C PHE A 208 4.91 16.84 -14.28
N ASP A 209 5.04 16.67 -12.99
CA ASP A 209 4.15 17.31 -12.01
C ASP A 209 4.30 18.84 -12.04
N GLY A 210 5.55 19.31 -12.23
CA GLY A 210 5.88 20.72 -12.38
C GLY A 210 5.78 21.27 -13.82
N ALA A 211 5.17 20.53 -14.77
CA ALA A 211 5.19 20.90 -16.19
C ALA A 211 4.69 22.32 -16.47
N LEU A 212 3.66 22.77 -15.75
CA LEU A 212 3.16 24.15 -15.86
C LEU A 212 4.25 25.17 -15.51
N VAL A 213 4.98 24.94 -14.41
CA VAL A 213 6.07 25.82 -13.95
C VAL A 213 7.23 25.81 -14.95
N VAL A 214 7.63 24.61 -15.40
CA VAL A 214 8.70 24.46 -16.41
C VAL A 214 8.36 25.24 -17.68
N LYS A 215 7.11 25.10 -18.17
CA LYS A 215 6.61 25.78 -19.37
C LYS A 215 6.52 27.30 -19.20
N THR A 216 5.97 27.77 -18.09
CA THR A 216 5.80 29.22 -17.85
C THR A 216 7.13 29.93 -17.65
N LEU A 217 8.16 29.21 -17.17
CA LEU A 217 9.50 29.78 -16.98
C LEU A 217 10.44 29.56 -18.17
N GLY A 218 10.02 28.84 -19.24
CA GLY A 218 10.85 28.52 -20.40
C GLY A 218 12.10 27.71 -20.03
N ARG A 219 11.98 26.72 -19.11
CA ARG A 219 13.11 25.95 -18.56
C ARG A 219 13.21 24.52 -19.11
N GLU A 220 12.57 24.22 -20.24
CA GLU A 220 12.53 22.89 -20.84
C GLU A 220 13.92 22.31 -21.11
N ASP A 221 14.83 23.14 -21.65
CA ASP A 221 16.19 22.71 -21.97
C ASP A 221 16.98 22.35 -20.70
N LEU A 222 16.83 23.13 -19.62
CA LEU A 222 17.50 22.88 -18.34
C LEU A 222 17.04 21.57 -17.70
N GLU A 223 15.74 21.30 -17.72
CA GLU A 223 15.18 20.05 -17.19
C GLU A 223 15.58 18.86 -18.08
N THR A 224 15.62 19.06 -19.38
CA THR A 224 16.12 18.03 -20.32
C THR A 224 17.60 17.69 -20.06
N GLU A 225 18.45 18.68 -19.84
CA GLU A 225 19.87 18.44 -19.48
C GLU A 225 20.01 17.74 -18.12
N ARG A 226 19.20 18.11 -17.13
CA ARG A 226 19.17 17.48 -15.79
C ARG A 226 18.81 15.99 -15.90
N PHE A 227 17.76 15.69 -16.67
CA PHE A 227 17.33 14.31 -16.94
C PHE A 227 18.42 13.54 -17.72
N GLN A 228 18.97 14.13 -18.77
CA GLN A 228 19.96 13.49 -19.64
C GLN A 228 21.24 13.11 -18.87
N ARG A 229 21.72 13.95 -17.96
CA ARG A 229 22.88 13.62 -17.11
C ARG A 229 22.66 12.33 -16.32
N ARG A 230 21.53 12.20 -15.62
CA ARG A 230 21.22 11.00 -14.84
C ARG A 230 20.93 9.78 -15.72
N ALA A 231 20.30 9.99 -16.86
CA ALA A 231 20.08 8.93 -17.84
C ALA A 231 21.42 8.36 -18.39
N HIS A 232 22.42 9.21 -18.62
CA HIS A 232 23.76 8.78 -19.00
C HIS A 232 24.45 7.99 -17.87
N GLU A 233 24.37 8.43 -16.62
CA GLU A 233 24.91 7.67 -15.47
C GLU A 233 24.25 6.30 -15.35
N LEU A 234 22.92 6.22 -15.51
CA LEU A 234 22.17 4.96 -15.54
C LEU A 234 22.60 4.06 -16.69
N ARG A 235 22.79 4.63 -17.90
CA ARG A 235 23.30 3.90 -19.05
C ARG A 235 24.65 3.26 -18.73
N ASP A 236 25.59 4.03 -18.18
CA ASP A 236 26.95 3.57 -17.87
C ASP A 236 26.95 2.49 -16.77
N ALA A 237 26.10 2.64 -15.76
CA ALA A 237 25.88 1.61 -14.74
C ALA A 237 25.30 0.31 -15.34
N ASN A 238 24.33 0.41 -16.25
CA ASN A 238 23.79 -0.76 -16.95
C ASN A 238 24.82 -1.43 -17.87
N ILE A 239 25.70 -0.66 -18.54
CA ILE A 239 26.81 -1.19 -19.31
C ILE A 239 27.78 -1.96 -18.40
N ALA A 240 28.09 -1.42 -17.20
CA ALA A 240 28.94 -2.12 -16.24
C ALA A 240 28.33 -3.45 -15.78
N VAL A 241 27.01 -3.49 -15.50
CA VAL A 241 26.26 -4.74 -15.24
C VAL A 241 26.36 -5.69 -16.43
N GLY A 242 26.14 -5.18 -17.67
CA GLY A 242 26.22 -5.96 -18.90
C GLY A 242 27.60 -6.59 -19.12
N ARG A 243 28.68 -5.87 -18.85
CA ARG A 243 30.05 -6.39 -18.95
C ARG A 243 30.30 -7.57 -18.01
N VAL A 244 29.85 -7.47 -16.76
CA VAL A 244 29.99 -8.57 -15.81
C VAL A 244 29.17 -9.78 -16.25
N ARG A 245 27.91 -9.58 -16.67
CA ARG A 245 27.07 -10.66 -17.22
C ARG A 245 27.70 -11.30 -18.45
N GLY A 246 28.10 -10.49 -19.42
CA GLY A 246 28.69 -10.96 -20.68
C GLY A 246 29.96 -11.80 -20.48
N LEU A 247 30.70 -11.60 -19.38
CA LEU A 247 31.86 -12.42 -19.05
C LEU A 247 31.49 -13.70 -18.30
N PHE A 248 30.63 -13.58 -17.26
CA PHE A 248 30.36 -14.70 -16.34
C PHE A 248 29.29 -15.66 -16.85
N ASP A 249 28.26 -15.19 -17.57
CA ASP A 249 27.19 -16.07 -18.06
C ASP A 249 27.73 -17.15 -19.00
N PRO A 250 28.58 -16.84 -20.02
CA PRO A 250 29.19 -17.88 -20.86
C PRO A 250 30.10 -18.84 -20.06
N MET A 251 30.83 -18.34 -19.05
CA MET A 251 31.69 -19.21 -18.23
C MET A 251 30.85 -20.20 -17.42
N LEU A 252 29.71 -19.74 -16.85
CA LEU A 252 28.78 -20.59 -16.11
C LEU A 252 28.05 -21.59 -17.00
N GLU A 253 27.89 -21.31 -18.30
CA GLU A 253 27.34 -22.23 -19.28
C GLU A 253 28.38 -23.20 -19.85
N ALA A 254 29.64 -22.76 -19.99
CA ALA A 254 30.70 -23.61 -20.47
C ALA A 254 31.15 -24.68 -19.48
N LEU A 255 31.17 -24.36 -18.18
CA LEU A 255 31.67 -25.27 -17.13
C LEU A 255 30.96 -26.64 -17.10
N PRO A 256 29.61 -26.72 -17.11
CA PRO A 256 28.90 -28.00 -17.24
C PRO A 256 29.23 -28.75 -18.53
N THR A 257 29.35 -28.04 -19.64
CA THR A 257 29.69 -28.64 -20.93
C THR A 257 31.10 -29.22 -20.91
N ILE A 258 32.07 -28.52 -20.33
CA ILE A 258 33.42 -29.04 -20.09
C ILE A 258 33.32 -30.29 -19.19
N GLY A 259 32.47 -30.26 -18.17
CA GLY A 259 32.21 -31.43 -17.33
C GLY A 259 31.73 -32.65 -18.11
N VAL A 260 30.78 -32.44 -19.02
CA VAL A 260 30.30 -33.54 -19.90
C VAL A 260 31.45 -34.07 -20.79
N LEU A 261 32.27 -33.18 -21.37
CA LEU A 261 33.42 -33.61 -22.20
C LEU A 261 34.44 -34.41 -21.38
N VAL A 262 34.76 -33.99 -20.15
CA VAL A 262 35.66 -34.72 -19.24
C VAL A 262 35.05 -36.09 -18.87
N VAL A 263 33.74 -36.12 -18.55
CA VAL A 263 33.02 -37.38 -18.27
C VAL A 263 33.09 -38.32 -19.48
N LEU A 264 32.88 -37.82 -20.68
CA LEU A 264 32.99 -38.62 -21.92
C LEU A 264 34.41 -39.13 -22.16
N ALA A 265 35.43 -38.30 -21.95
CA ALA A 265 36.83 -38.68 -22.11
C ALA A 265 37.26 -39.74 -21.06
N VAL A 266 37.05 -39.48 -19.79
CA VAL A 266 37.36 -40.44 -18.72
C VAL A 266 36.49 -41.69 -18.81
N GLY A 267 35.20 -41.49 -19.08
CA GLY A 267 34.24 -42.59 -19.18
C GLY A 267 34.48 -43.51 -20.35
N SER A 268 34.94 -43.00 -21.50
CA SER A 268 35.35 -43.88 -22.65
C SER A 268 36.55 -44.77 -22.31
N MET A 269 37.53 -44.24 -21.54
CA MET A 269 38.63 -45.05 -21.01
C MET A 269 38.16 -46.10 -20.01
N ARG A 270 37.21 -45.77 -19.15
CA ARG A 270 36.63 -46.72 -18.20
C ARG A 270 35.76 -47.79 -18.90
N LEU A 271 35.04 -47.40 -19.95
CA LEU A 271 34.23 -48.29 -20.77
C LEU A 271 35.12 -49.31 -21.51
N SER A 272 36.23 -48.82 -22.14
CA SER A 272 37.19 -49.70 -22.82
C SER A 272 37.89 -50.67 -21.86
N ALA A 273 38.06 -50.32 -20.60
CA ALA A 273 38.57 -51.17 -19.52
C ALA A 273 37.52 -52.13 -18.93
N GLY A 274 36.27 -52.09 -19.43
CA GLY A 274 35.18 -52.93 -18.92
C GLY A 274 34.70 -52.60 -17.50
N ALA A 275 35.07 -51.43 -16.99
CA ALA A 275 34.74 -50.99 -15.62
C ALA A 275 33.33 -50.38 -15.49
N ILE A 276 32.80 -49.85 -16.58
CA ILE A 276 31.41 -49.34 -16.70
C ILE A 276 30.81 -49.84 -18.01
N ASP A 277 29.48 -49.80 -18.09
CA ASP A 277 28.75 -50.01 -19.33
C ASP A 277 28.43 -48.68 -20.03
N ALA A 278 27.98 -48.73 -21.26
CA ALA A 278 27.65 -47.53 -22.03
C ALA A 278 26.43 -46.82 -21.45
N GLY A 279 25.51 -47.54 -20.84
CA GLY A 279 24.35 -46.99 -20.11
C GLY A 279 24.76 -46.08 -18.95
N GLY A 280 25.73 -46.55 -18.14
CA GLY A 280 26.31 -45.77 -17.05
C GLY A 280 27.00 -44.48 -17.49
N LEU A 281 27.75 -44.56 -18.61
CA LEU A 281 28.37 -43.37 -19.21
C LEU A 281 27.35 -42.33 -19.64
N VAL A 282 26.29 -42.76 -20.36
CA VAL A 282 25.18 -41.88 -20.79
C VAL A 282 24.44 -41.29 -19.58
N GLN A 283 24.18 -42.11 -18.54
CA GLN A 283 23.54 -41.65 -17.31
C GLN A 283 24.33 -40.51 -16.66
N VAL A 284 25.65 -40.70 -16.45
CA VAL A 284 26.47 -39.65 -15.78
C VAL A 284 26.59 -38.41 -16.67
N ALA A 285 26.83 -38.55 -17.98
CA ALA A 285 26.89 -37.40 -18.89
C ALA A 285 25.58 -36.59 -18.87
N TYR A 286 24.42 -37.27 -18.86
CA TYR A 286 23.12 -36.62 -18.81
C TYR A 286 22.86 -35.94 -17.45
N LEU A 287 23.30 -36.53 -16.33
CA LEU A 287 23.23 -35.88 -15.02
C LEU A 287 23.95 -34.56 -14.97
N PHE A 288 25.14 -34.46 -15.58
CA PHE A 288 25.87 -33.18 -15.66
C PHE A 288 25.07 -32.08 -16.36
N THR A 289 24.38 -32.43 -17.44
CA THR A 289 23.50 -31.50 -18.17
C THR A 289 22.33 -31.04 -17.31
N LEU A 290 21.69 -31.95 -16.57
CA LEU A 290 20.52 -31.65 -15.76
C LEU A 290 20.83 -30.85 -14.49
N LEU A 291 22.02 -31.03 -13.88
CA LEU A 291 22.36 -30.43 -12.58
C LEU A 291 22.86 -28.99 -12.68
N ALA A 292 23.28 -28.53 -13.85
CA ALA A 292 23.86 -27.19 -14.04
C ALA A 292 22.91 -26.05 -13.66
N PHE A 293 21.68 -26.07 -14.17
CA PHE A 293 20.70 -25.02 -13.92
C PHE A 293 20.24 -24.95 -12.45
N PRO A 294 19.88 -26.05 -11.78
CA PRO A 294 19.47 -26.06 -10.39
C PRO A 294 20.51 -25.48 -9.41
N ILE A 295 21.79 -25.74 -9.64
CA ILE A 295 22.87 -25.17 -8.80
C ILE A 295 22.88 -23.64 -8.89
N ARG A 296 22.69 -23.08 -10.09
CA ARG A 296 22.59 -21.62 -10.28
C ARG A 296 21.34 -21.04 -9.62
N ALA A 297 20.22 -21.76 -9.69
CA ALA A 297 18.95 -21.33 -9.13
C ALA A 297 18.95 -21.17 -7.60
N LEU A 298 19.79 -21.94 -6.87
CA LEU A 298 19.98 -21.72 -5.41
C LEU A 298 20.51 -20.31 -5.09
N GLY A 299 21.35 -19.75 -5.95
CA GLY A 299 21.86 -18.39 -5.78
C GLY A 299 20.76 -17.33 -5.80
N TRP A 300 19.74 -17.51 -6.64
CA TRP A 300 18.61 -16.56 -6.74
C TRP A 300 17.77 -16.53 -5.47
N VAL A 301 17.54 -17.69 -4.84
CA VAL A 301 16.80 -17.75 -3.56
C VAL A 301 17.53 -16.95 -2.49
N LEU A 302 18.84 -17.10 -2.42
CA LEU A 302 19.67 -16.38 -1.43
C LEU A 302 19.70 -14.88 -1.70
N ALA A 303 19.66 -14.46 -2.96
CA ALA A 303 19.67 -13.06 -3.37
C ALA A 303 18.37 -12.32 -3.00
N GLU A 304 17.23 -13.00 -2.92
CA GLU A 304 15.94 -12.40 -2.53
C GLU A 304 15.78 -12.22 -1.02
N LEU A 305 16.53 -12.93 -0.19
CA LEU A 305 16.38 -12.87 1.26
C LEU A 305 16.59 -11.48 1.87
N PRO A 306 17.58 -10.65 1.47
CA PRO A 306 17.74 -9.30 2.03
C PRO A 306 16.51 -8.42 1.79
N ARG A 307 15.94 -8.47 0.57
CA ARG A 307 14.74 -7.73 0.21
C ARG A 307 13.53 -8.15 1.04
N SER A 308 13.38 -9.47 1.24
CA SER A 308 12.34 -10.04 2.08
C SER A 308 12.44 -9.57 3.54
N VAL A 309 13.65 -9.50 4.09
CA VAL A 309 13.89 -9.01 5.46
C VAL A 309 13.46 -7.55 5.60
N VAL A 310 13.84 -6.69 4.64
CA VAL A 310 13.46 -5.26 4.67
C VAL A 310 11.94 -5.10 4.57
N GLY A 311 11.29 -5.78 3.62
CA GLY A 311 9.82 -5.74 3.48
C GLY A 311 9.13 -6.23 4.76
N TRP A 312 9.59 -7.33 5.33
CA TRP A 312 9.07 -7.85 6.60
C TRP A 312 9.24 -6.87 7.75
N GLN A 313 10.41 -6.23 7.91
CA GLN A 313 10.66 -5.25 8.97
C GLN A 313 9.72 -4.06 8.87
N ARG A 314 9.46 -3.55 7.66
CA ARG A 314 8.52 -2.44 7.43
C ARG A 314 7.07 -2.83 7.74
N VAL A 315 6.66 -4.03 7.33
CA VAL A 315 5.34 -4.59 7.68
C VAL A 315 5.21 -4.73 9.19
N GLN A 316 6.23 -5.28 9.87
CA GLN A 316 6.21 -5.44 11.33
C GLN A 316 6.19 -4.10 12.07
N ALA A 317 6.92 -3.10 11.60
CA ALA A 317 6.89 -1.75 12.18
C ALA A 317 5.46 -1.17 12.20
N VAL A 318 4.66 -1.45 11.17
CA VAL A 318 3.25 -1.06 11.16
C VAL A 318 2.41 -1.90 12.13
N LEU A 319 2.58 -3.22 12.12
CA LEU A 319 1.80 -4.12 12.97
C LEU A 319 2.09 -3.94 14.46
N GLU A 320 3.31 -3.55 14.81
CA GLU A 320 3.78 -3.27 16.17
C GLU A 320 3.56 -1.80 16.58
N ALA A 321 3.10 -0.94 15.63
CA ALA A 321 2.81 0.45 15.94
C ALA A 321 1.72 0.53 17.02
N SER A 322 2.04 1.26 18.09
CA SER A 322 1.17 1.50 19.23
C SER A 322 0.51 2.88 19.14
N GLY A 323 -0.50 3.12 19.95
CA GLY A 323 -1.19 4.40 20.03
C GLY A 323 -2.66 4.33 19.60
N SER A 324 -3.29 3.13 19.67
CA SER A 324 -4.74 3.02 19.51
C SER A 324 -5.42 3.88 20.59
N MET A 325 -6.45 4.62 20.16
CA MET A 325 -7.31 5.33 21.11
C MET A 325 -8.06 4.29 21.96
N GLU A 326 -8.10 4.52 23.26
CA GLU A 326 -8.88 3.70 24.18
C GLU A 326 -10.34 4.16 24.14
N TYR A 327 -11.27 3.22 24.19
CA TYR A 327 -12.71 3.46 24.19
C TYR A 327 -13.29 2.87 25.45
N GLY A 328 -14.29 3.56 26.01
CA GLY A 328 -15.09 3.03 27.14
C GLY A 328 -16.28 2.23 26.66
N ASP A 329 -17.23 2.03 27.58
CA ASP A 329 -18.43 1.23 27.35
C ASP A 329 -19.73 2.00 27.69
N THR A 330 -19.66 3.32 27.94
CA THR A 330 -20.82 4.14 28.29
C THR A 330 -21.72 4.33 27.06
N PRO A 331 -22.92 3.75 26.99
CA PRO A 331 -23.75 3.78 25.80
C PRO A 331 -24.33 5.17 25.56
N VAL A 332 -24.41 5.57 24.31
CA VAL A 332 -25.15 6.75 23.87
C VAL A 332 -26.62 6.36 23.70
N THR A 333 -27.50 6.86 24.55
CA THR A 333 -28.93 6.52 24.56
C THR A 333 -29.83 7.61 23.99
N SER A 334 -29.36 8.88 23.95
CA SER A 334 -30.12 10.01 23.47
C SER A 334 -29.96 10.25 21.98
N THR A 335 -31.00 10.69 21.31
CA THR A 335 -30.99 11.19 19.92
C THR A 335 -31.19 12.72 19.88
N ALA A 336 -31.44 13.36 20.99
CA ALA A 336 -31.59 14.82 21.08
C ALA A 336 -30.27 15.55 20.87
N PRO A 337 -30.30 16.84 20.53
CA PRO A 337 -29.08 17.67 20.46
C PRO A 337 -28.25 17.53 21.74
N ALA A 338 -26.95 17.45 21.62
CA ALA A 338 -26.07 17.21 22.76
C ALA A 338 -25.51 18.52 23.32
N LYS A 339 -25.39 18.61 24.66
CA LYS A 339 -24.58 19.66 25.30
C LYS A 339 -23.09 19.29 25.12
N LEU A 340 -22.29 20.25 24.68
CA LEU A 340 -20.83 20.11 24.60
C LEU A 340 -20.18 20.89 25.74
N GLU A 341 -19.24 20.25 26.44
CA GLU A 341 -18.43 20.93 27.46
C GLU A 341 -16.94 20.63 27.20
N VAL A 342 -16.11 21.66 27.24
CA VAL A 342 -14.66 21.58 27.16
C VAL A 342 -14.10 22.12 28.47
N ARG A 343 -13.39 21.28 29.23
CA ARG A 343 -12.89 21.61 30.56
C ARG A 343 -11.38 21.46 30.64
N GLY A 344 -10.66 22.58 30.72
CA GLY A 344 -9.24 22.64 30.98
C GLY A 344 -8.38 21.95 29.90
N VAL A 345 -8.82 21.98 28.64
CA VAL A 345 -8.18 21.21 27.57
C VAL A 345 -6.86 21.85 27.14
N SER A 346 -5.79 21.07 27.23
CA SER A 346 -4.46 21.39 26.68
C SER A 346 -3.99 20.32 25.70
N TYR A 347 -3.30 20.74 24.63
CA TYR A 347 -2.81 19.84 23.61
C TYR A 347 -1.51 20.32 22.98
N ALA A 348 -0.58 19.37 22.70
CA ALA A 348 0.70 19.62 22.07
C ALA A 348 0.97 18.67 20.91
N TYR A 349 1.59 19.14 19.85
CA TYR A 349 2.20 18.33 18.79
C TYR A 349 3.68 18.11 19.12
N GLY A 350 4.02 16.96 19.69
CA GLY A 350 5.35 16.72 20.23
C GLY A 350 5.66 17.65 21.41
N GLU A 351 6.66 18.52 21.26
CA GLU A 351 7.02 19.51 22.29
C GLU A 351 6.30 20.87 22.12
N ALA A 352 5.63 21.08 20.98
CA ALA A 352 4.95 22.34 20.70
C ALA A 352 3.52 22.34 21.25
N GLU A 353 3.29 23.03 22.35
CA GLU A 353 1.95 23.22 22.93
C GLU A 353 1.16 24.23 22.07
N VAL A 354 -0.07 23.85 21.68
CA VAL A 354 -0.94 24.60 20.77
C VAL A 354 -2.22 25.08 21.46
N LEU A 355 -2.72 24.33 22.42
CA LEU A 355 -3.89 24.69 23.22
C LEU A 355 -3.52 24.68 24.70
N HIS A 356 -3.96 25.72 25.43
CA HIS A 356 -3.59 25.98 26.82
C HIS A 356 -4.83 26.23 27.66
N ASP A 357 -5.27 25.25 28.47
CA ASP A 357 -6.35 25.37 29.44
C ASP A 357 -7.66 25.93 28.84
N VAL A 358 -8.07 25.38 27.70
CA VAL A 358 -9.27 25.79 26.98
C VAL A 358 -10.50 25.29 27.72
N THR A 359 -11.40 26.23 28.13
CA THR A 359 -12.63 25.94 28.84
C THR A 359 -13.79 26.73 28.27
N PHE A 360 -14.85 26.06 27.86
CA PHE A 360 -16.13 26.62 27.42
C PHE A 360 -17.22 25.54 27.39
N ASP A 361 -18.45 25.97 27.24
CA ASP A 361 -19.61 25.08 27.05
C ASP A 361 -20.50 25.58 25.91
N VAL A 362 -21.20 24.64 25.24
CA VAL A 362 -22.20 24.91 24.21
C VAL A 362 -23.50 24.22 24.62
N PRO A 363 -24.55 24.98 24.94
CA PRO A 363 -25.83 24.39 25.26
C PRO A 363 -26.43 23.58 24.11
N ALA A 364 -27.24 22.56 24.46
CA ALA A 364 -27.90 21.74 23.46
C ALA A 364 -28.76 22.58 22.48
N GLY A 365 -28.69 22.31 21.19
CA GLY A 365 -29.46 22.98 20.14
C GLY A 365 -28.97 24.39 19.79
N ARG A 366 -27.86 24.87 20.39
CA ARG A 366 -27.28 26.19 20.04
C ARG A 366 -26.23 26.11 18.94
N THR A 367 -26.11 27.21 18.23
CA THR A 367 -25.06 27.41 17.24
C THR A 367 -23.99 28.34 17.79
N VAL A 368 -22.75 27.88 17.86
CA VAL A 368 -21.61 28.67 18.38
C VAL A 368 -20.56 28.83 17.28
N ALA A 369 -20.09 30.08 17.08
CA ALA A 369 -19.00 30.39 16.17
C ALA A 369 -17.65 30.39 16.91
N LEU A 370 -16.69 29.58 16.44
CA LEU A 370 -15.31 29.59 16.89
C LEU A 370 -14.51 30.52 15.98
N VAL A 371 -14.05 31.66 16.51
CA VAL A 371 -13.38 32.72 15.79
C VAL A 371 -11.99 32.97 16.35
N GLY A 372 -11.03 33.33 15.51
CA GLY A 372 -9.67 33.65 15.93
C GLY A 372 -8.70 33.75 14.76
N PRO A 373 -7.52 34.37 14.95
CA PRO A 373 -6.51 34.48 13.89
C PRO A 373 -5.99 33.12 13.42
N THR A 374 -5.38 33.09 12.25
CA THR A 374 -4.69 31.90 11.76
C THR A 374 -3.60 31.48 12.75
N GLY A 375 -3.51 30.19 13.06
CA GLY A 375 -2.57 29.67 14.05
C GLY A 375 -3.05 29.77 15.52
N SER A 376 -4.27 30.25 15.79
CA SER A 376 -4.81 30.29 17.16
C SER A 376 -5.19 28.94 17.76
N GLY A 377 -5.16 27.85 16.98
CA GLY A 377 -5.48 26.49 17.48
C GLY A 377 -6.89 25.98 17.14
N LYS A 378 -7.69 26.70 16.32
CA LYS A 378 -9.08 26.32 15.98
C LYS A 378 -9.19 24.90 15.41
N SER A 379 -8.42 24.58 14.37
CA SER A 379 -8.47 23.24 13.75
C SER A 379 -7.98 22.14 14.68
N THR A 380 -7.05 22.44 15.59
CA THR A 380 -6.65 21.50 16.65
C THR A 380 -7.78 21.27 17.63
N LEU A 381 -8.48 22.33 18.03
CA LEU A 381 -9.65 22.21 18.90
C LEU A 381 -10.76 21.40 18.22
N VAL A 382 -11.04 21.65 16.95
CA VAL A 382 -12.02 20.87 16.16
C VAL A 382 -11.66 19.37 16.14
N GLN A 383 -10.38 19.02 15.99
CA GLN A 383 -9.95 17.61 16.05
C GLN A 383 -10.20 16.97 17.41
N LEU A 384 -10.04 17.72 18.50
CA LEU A 384 -10.33 17.27 19.86
C LEU A 384 -11.84 17.12 20.09
N LEU A 385 -12.65 18.07 19.60
CA LEU A 385 -14.11 17.99 19.69
C LEU A 385 -14.68 16.79 18.92
N GLY A 386 -14.08 16.46 17.77
CA GLY A 386 -14.42 15.27 16.98
C GLY A 386 -13.77 13.99 17.50
N ARG A 387 -12.97 14.08 18.58
CA ARG A 387 -12.13 12.99 19.09
C ARG A 387 -11.32 12.27 18.00
N LEU A 388 -10.70 13.04 17.10
CA LEU A 388 -9.69 12.52 16.17
C LEU A 388 -8.33 12.37 16.85
N VAL A 389 -8.13 13.12 17.95
CA VAL A 389 -7.03 13.03 18.90
C VAL A 389 -7.58 13.22 20.30
N ASP A 390 -6.95 12.62 21.32
CA ASP A 390 -7.30 12.83 22.71
C ASP A 390 -6.50 14.02 23.29
N PRO A 391 -7.08 14.81 24.23
CA PRO A 391 -6.38 15.91 24.88
C PRO A 391 -5.21 15.42 25.73
N GLY A 392 -4.13 16.22 25.83
CA GLY A 392 -3.01 15.96 26.71
C GLY A 392 -3.35 16.19 28.18
N ALA A 393 -4.23 17.17 28.46
CA ALA A 393 -4.84 17.44 29.77
C ALA A 393 -6.25 17.94 29.58
N GLY A 394 -7.07 17.83 30.62
CA GLY A 394 -8.50 18.21 30.58
C GLY A 394 -9.36 17.15 29.91
N GLN A 395 -10.59 17.53 29.57
CA GLN A 395 -11.61 16.63 29.05
C GLN A 395 -12.60 17.35 28.12
N VAL A 396 -13.13 16.60 27.14
CA VAL A 396 -14.23 17.01 26.26
C VAL A 396 -15.42 16.11 26.59
N LEU A 397 -16.53 16.70 27.00
CA LEU A 397 -17.72 15.97 27.42
C LEU A 397 -18.88 16.25 26.47
N LEU A 398 -19.64 15.20 26.19
CA LEU A 398 -20.92 15.25 25.49
C LEU A 398 -22.01 14.78 26.47
N ASP A 399 -22.95 15.67 26.85
CA ASP A 399 -23.95 15.41 27.92
C ASP A 399 -23.31 14.90 29.19
N GLU A 400 -22.27 15.56 29.68
CA GLU A 400 -21.54 15.24 30.91
C GLU A 400 -20.69 13.93 30.83
N VAL A 401 -20.71 13.20 29.73
CA VAL A 401 -19.91 11.99 29.49
C VAL A 401 -18.63 12.36 28.72
N ASP A 402 -17.46 11.98 29.24
CA ASP A 402 -16.20 12.18 28.53
C ASP A 402 -16.20 11.38 27.21
N LEU A 403 -15.77 12.00 26.13
CA LEU A 403 -15.71 11.31 24.83
C LEU A 403 -14.86 10.03 24.88
N ARG A 404 -13.90 9.92 25.80
CA ARG A 404 -13.06 8.73 26.00
C ARG A 404 -13.82 7.55 26.61
N GLU A 405 -14.92 7.82 27.34
CA GLU A 405 -15.78 6.80 27.96
C GLU A 405 -16.80 6.21 26.98
N LEU A 406 -16.98 6.84 25.81
CA LEU A 406 -17.90 6.34 24.79
C LEU A 406 -17.34 5.08 24.09
N PRO A 407 -18.21 4.12 23.70
CA PRO A 407 -17.78 2.91 23.01
C PRO A 407 -17.25 3.21 21.61
N TYR A 408 -16.53 2.25 21.04
CA TYR A 408 -16.08 2.34 19.64
C TYR A 408 -17.28 2.60 18.71
N GLY A 409 -17.19 3.66 17.90
CA GLY A 409 -18.28 4.12 17.03
C GLY A 409 -19.28 5.06 17.74
N GLY A 410 -19.29 5.17 19.07
CA GLY A 410 -20.21 6.04 19.82
C GLY A 410 -20.02 7.53 19.52
N VAL A 411 -18.76 7.98 19.44
CA VAL A 411 -18.43 9.35 18.98
C VAL A 411 -18.94 9.58 17.57
N ALA A 412 -18.62 8.67 16.67
CA ALA A 412 -19.03 8.77 15.27
C ALA A 412 -20.56 8.69 15.07
N ALA A 413 -21.29 8.04 15.97
CA ALA A 413 -22.76 8.03 15.94
C ALA A 413 -23.37 9.35 16.41
N SER A 414 -22.67 10.10 17.28
CA SER A 414 -23.18 11.32 17.91
C SER A 414 -22.67 12.59 17.28
N ILE A 415 -21.45 12.59 16.74
CA ILE A 415 -20.74 13.75 16.25
C ILE A 415 -20.47 13.59 14.75
N ALA A 416 -20.76 14.63 13.98
CA ALA A 416 -20.30 14.73 12.59
C ALA A 416 -19.37 15.93 12.43
N LEU A 417 -18.28 15.74 11.70
CA LEU A 417 -17.30 16.76 11.37
C LEU A 417 -17.22 16.95 9.87
N VAL A 418 -17.35 18.18 9.40
CA VAL A 418 -17.04 18.58 8.03
C VAL A 418 -15.70 19.32 8.06
N PRO A 419 -14.61 18.71 7.58
CA PRO A 419 -13.28 19.32 7.61
C PRO A 419 -13.12 20.40 6.54
N GLN A 420 -12.18 21.32 6.71
CA GLN A 420 -11.84 22.37 5.75
C GLN A 420 -11.46 21.78 4.38
N GLN A 421 -10.61 20.74 4.34
CA GLN A 421 -10.29 20.03 3.13
C GLN A 421 -11.27 18.87 2.93
N THR A 422 -12.18 19.06 1.98
CA THR A 422 -13.19 18.05 1.66
C THR A 422 -12.59 16.92 0.84
N PHE A 423 -12.91 15.69 1.25
CA PHE A 423 -12.56 14.47 0.51
C PHE A 423 -13.80 13.73 0.04
N LEU A 424 -13.85 13.40 -1.26
CA LEU A 424 -14.86 12.54 -1.85
C LEU A 424 -14.20 11.26 -2.36
N PHE A 425 -14.88 10.14 -2.13
CA PHE A 425 -14.47 8.85 -2.68
C PHE A 425 -14.78 8.79 -4.17
N ASP A 426 -14.03 8.01 -4.94
CA ASP A 426 -14.35 7.68 -6.32
C ASP A 426 -15.57 6.73 -6.37
N ASP A 427 -16.72 7.31 -6.09
CA ASP A 427 -18.01 6.63 -6.01
C ASP A 427 -19.12 7.55 -6.57
N SER A 428 -20.36 7.10 -6.56
CA SER A 428 -21.52 7.91 -6.90
C SER A 428 -21.77 9.01 -5.85
N VAL A 429 -22.60 10.00 -6.20
CA VAL A 429 -23.11 10.99 -5.24
C VAL A 429 -23.79 10.29 -4.07
N ARG A 430 -24.66 9.29 -4.34
CA ARG A 430 -25.32 8.44 -3.34
C ARG A 430 -24.30 7.81 -2.40
N GLY A 431 -23.32 7.09 -2.96
CA GLY A 431 -22.26 6.42 -2.17
C GLY A 431 -21.48 7.38 -1.30
N ASN A 432 -21.19 8.59 -1.80
CA ASN A 432 -20.51 9.63 -1.05
C ASN A 432 -21.35 10.25 0.07
N VAL A 433 -22.66 10.41 -0.09
CA VAL A 433 -23.51 11.00 0.95
C VAL A 433 -23.93 9.94 1.98
N ALA A 434 -24.41 8.79 1.55
CA ALA A 434 -24.93 7.75 2.44
C ALA A 434 -23.83 6.97 3.20
N LEU A 435 -22.59 6.91 2.66
CA LEU A 435 -21.42 6.17 3.21
C LEU A 435 -21.80 4.81 3.81
N GLY A 436 -22.19 3.87 2.96
CA GLY A 436 -22.41 2.48 3.36
C GLY A 436 -23.83 1.99 3.14
N GLY A 437 -24.08 1.46 2.00
CA GLY A 437 -25.14 0.60 1.57
C GLY A 437 -24.68 -0.10 0.31
N GLU A 438 -24.82 -1.42 0.25
CA GLU A 438 -24.59 -2.12 -1.01
C GLU A 438 -25.71 -1.74 -2.00
N PRO A 439 -25.40 -1.56 -3.31
CA PRO A 439 -26.42 -1.38 -4.32
C PRO A 439 -27.36 -2.59 -4.33
N GLY A 440 -28.67 -2.36 -4.10
CA GLY A 440 -29.70 -3.42 -4.14
C GLY A 440 -30.21 -3.89 -2.77
N ASP A 441 -29.87 -3.25 -1.67
CA ASP A 441 -30.54 -3.48 -0.38
C ASP A 441 -31.94 -2.83 -0.42
N ASP A 442 -33.02 -3.58 -0.11
CA ASP A 442 -34.44 -3.11 -0.11
C ASP A 442 -34.73 -1.89 0.81
N ARG A 443 -33.70 -1.41 1.54
CA ARG A 443 -33.72 -0.16 2.32
C ARG A 443 -33.40 1.09 1.48
N ASP A 444 -33.08 0.95 0.19
CA ASP A 444 -32.58 2.05 -0.66
C ASP A 444 -33.59 3.19 -0.87
N ALA A 445 -34.88 2.91 -0.97
CA ALA A 445 -35.90 3.95 -1.24
C ALA A 445 -36.07 4.94 -0.07
N SER A 446 -36.07 4.46 1.18
CA SER A 446 -36.13 5.33 2.37
C SER A 446 -34.80 6.09 2.58
N ARG A 447 -33.67 5.51 2.15
CA ARG A 447 -32.36 6.17 2.14
C ARG A 447 -32.25 7.26 1.09
N ASP A 448 -32.86 7.10 -0.08
CA ASP A 448 -32.85 8.13 -1.13
C ASP A 448 -33.57 9.40 -0.68
N GLU A 449 -34.67 9.25 0.04
CA GLU A 449 -35.42 10.38 0.60
C GLU A 449 -34.58 11.15 1.65
N ASP A 450 -33.87 10.44 2.54
CA ASP A 450 -32.93 11.01 3.47
C ASP A 450 -31.73 11.69 2.77
N VAL A 451 -31.19 11.06 1.73
CA VAL A 451 -30.09 11.63 0.90
C VAL A 451 -30.56 12.92 0.23
N TRP A 452 -31.74 12.94 -0.42
CA TRP A 452 -32.28 14.15 -1.03
C TRP A 452 -32.61 15.23 0.02
N ALA A 453 -33.09 14.85 1.21
CA ALA A 453 -33.31 15.79 2.32
C ALA A 453 -31.99 16.44 2.75
N ALA A 454 -30.95 15.65 2.92
CA ALA A 454 -29.61 16.14 3.25
C ALA A 454 -29.02 17.03 2.12
N LEU A 455 -29.22 16.66 0.87
CA LEU A 455 -28.79 17.47 -0.28
C LEU A 455 -29.53 18.82 -0.35
N ARG A 456 -30.85 18.84 -0.05
CA ARG A 456 -31.62 20.10 0.03
C ARG A 456 -31.08 21.00 1.14
N LEU A 457 -30.82 20.45 2.31
CA LEU A 457 -30.26 21.21 3.44
C LEU A 457 -28.88 21.78 3.10
N ALA A 458 -28.04 20.99 2.41
CA ALA A 458 -26.73 21.42 1.93
C ALA A 458 -26.81 22.29 0.64
N GLN A 459 -28.00 22.64 0.15
CA GLN A 459 -28.22 23.38 -1.11
C GLN A 459 -27.51 22.71 -2.31
N ALA A 460 -27.46 21.38 -2.32
CA ALA A 460 -26.80 20.58 -3.35
C ALA A 460 -27.77 19.92 -4.33
N ASP A 461 -29.05 19.80 -3.99
CA ASP A 461 -30.09 19.15 -4.76
C ASP A 461 -30.23 19.73 -6.18
N GLY A 462 -30.13 21.05 -6.32
CA GLY A 462 -30.27 21.72 -7.60
C GLY A 462 -29.17 21.36 -8.61
N PHE A 463 -27.92 21.17 -8.21
CA PHE A 463 -26.89 20.75 -9.15
C PHE A 463 -26.85 19.23 -9.31
N VAL A 464 -27.12 18.45 -8.26
CA VAL A 464 -27.18 16.98 -8.33
C VAL A 464 -28.29 16.53 -9.28
N GLY A 465 -29.47 17.16 -9.22
CA GLY A 465 -30.58 16.86 -10.15
C GLY A 465 -30.29 17.17 -11.62
N ARG A 466 -29.22 17.97 -11.90
CA ARG A 466 -28.78 18.27 -13.29
C ARG A 466 -27.62 17.39 -13.74
N LEU A 467 -27.06 16.54 -12.88
CA LEU A 467 -26.06 15.57 -13.29
C LEU A 467 -26.70 14.49 -14.18
N PRO A 468 -25.94 13.89 -15.10
CA PRO A 468 -26.49 12.93 -16.08
C PRO A 468 -27.27 11.79 -15.46
N ASP A 469 -26.75 11.21 -14.35
CA ASP A 469 -27.34 10.07 -13.65
C ASP A 469 -27.84 10.45 -12.23
N GLY A 470 -28.00 11.75 -11.93
CA GLY A 470 -28.45 12.24 -10.63
C GLY A 470 -27.63 11.71 -9.47
N LEU A 471 -28.24 10.98 -8.52
CA LEU A 471 -27.55 10.37 -7.37
C LEU A 471 -26.53 9.31 -7.76
N ASP A 472 -26.69 8.65 -8.89
CA ASP A 472 -25.81 7.57 -9.34
C ASP A 472 -24.62 8.06 -10.17
N THR A 473 -24.53 9.38 -10.42
CA THR A 473 -23.39 9.99 -11.09
C THR A 473 -22.11 9.80 -10.28
N ARG A 474 -21.07 9.22 -10.88
CA ARG A 474 -19.74 9.09 -10.27
C ARG A 474 -19.01 10.43 -10.27
N VAL A 475 -18.45 10.77 -9.11
CA VAL A 475 -17.78 12.08 -8.92
C VAL A 475 -16.29 12.05 -9.27
N GLY A 476 -15.73 10.86 -9.59
CA GLY A 476 -14.33 10.67 -9.91
C GLY A 476 -13.40 10.76 -8.70
N GLU A 477 -12.11 10.51 -8.92
CA GLU A 477 -11.10 10.53 -7.87
C GLU A 477 -11.06 11.90 -7.19
N ARG A 478 -11.24 11.92 -5.85
CA ARG A 478 -11.31 13.14 -5.02
C ARG A 478 -12.37 14.16 -5.50
N GLY A 479 -13.39 13.72 -6.25
CA GLY A 479 -14.42 14.60 -6.76
C GLY A 479 -13.94 15.53 -7.88
N ALA A 480 -13.03 15.06 -8.73
CA ALA A 480 -12.41 15.85 -9.80
C ALA A 480 -13.41 16.45 -10.81
N SER A 481 -14.58 15.82 -10.98
CA SER A 481 -15.64 16.30 -11.87
C SER A 481 -16.47 17.47 -11.29
N LEU A 482 -16.24 17.83 -10.02
CA LEU A 482 -17.06 18.81 -9.31
C LEU A 482 -16.24 20.07 -8.96
N SER A 483 -16.92 21.24 -8.90
CA SER A 483 -16.33 22.47 -8.38
C SER A 483 -16.03 22.38 -6.87
N GLY A 484 -15.17 23.27 -6.33
CA GLY A 484 -14.86 23.32 -4.90
C GLY A 484 -16.09 23.42 -4.02
N GLY A 485 -17.00 24.34 -4.34
CA GLY A 485 -18.25 24.55 -3.61
C GLY A 485 -19.23 23.38 -3.74
N GLN A 486 -19.24 22.67 -4.88
CA GLN A 486 -20.04 21.44 -5.03
C GLN A 486 -19.50 20.33 -4.14
N ARG A 487 -18.17 20.15 -4.07
CA ARG A 487 -17.55 19.17 -3.16
C ARG A 487 -17.86 19.47 -1.70
N GLN A 488 -17.75 20.73 -1.28
CA GLN A 488 -18.07 21.13 0.11
C GLN A 488 -19.53 20.84 0.45
N ARG A 489 -20.48 21.16 -0.43
CA ARG A 489 -21.90 20.89 -0.21
C ARG A 489 -22.21 19.38 -0.13
N LEU A 490 -21.55 18.55 -0.92
CA LEU A 490 -21.70 17.09 -0.78
C LEU A 490 -21.09 16.57 0.54
N ALA A 491 -19.96 17.12 0.99
CA ALA A 491 -19.39 16.75 2.28
C ALA A 491 -20.29 17.17 3.46
N LEU A 492 -20.95 18.33 3.34
CA LEU A 492 -21.95 18.75 4.31
C LEU A 492 -23.18 17.81 4.29
N ALA A 493 -23.72 17.47 3.11
CA ALA A 493 -24.81 16.51 2.99
C ALA A 493 -24.47 15.16 3.65
N ARG A 494 -23.22 14.67 3.45
CA ARG A 494 -22.69 13.47 4.13
C ARG A 494 -22.73 13.57 5.67
N ALA A 495 -22.46 14.74 6.21
CA ALA A 495 -22.47 14.95 7.65
C ALA A 495 -23.92 14.99 8.20
N VAL A 496 -24.81 15.70 7.53
CA VAL A 496 -26.18 15.93 8.04
C VAL A 496 -27.13 14.76 7.79
N VAL A 497 -26.90 13.92 6.78
CA VAL A 497 -27.73 12.72 6.51
C VAL A 497 -27.78 11.77 7.72
N ARG A 498 -26.74 11.80 8.54
CA ARG A 498 -26.60 10.97 9.74
C ARG A 498 -27.37 11.52 10.96
N ARG A 499 -27.96 12.72 10.84
CA ARG A 499 -28.66 13.43 11.93
C ARG A 499 -27.82 13.47 13.22
N PRO A 500 -26.60 14.07 13.16
CA PRO A 500 -25.70 14.08 14.29
C PRO A 500 -26.27 14.93 15.45
N ARG A 501 -25.97 14.56 16.68
CA ARG A 501 -26.33 15.32 17.88
C ARG A 501 -25.47 16.58 18.06
N LEU A 502 -24.21 16.51 17.57
CA LEU A 502 -23.26 17.62 17.47
C LEU A 502 -22.69 17.68 16.05
N LEU A 503 -22.87 18.79 15.37
CA LEU A 503 -22.31 19.07 14.05
C LEU A 503 -21.16 20.08 14.18
N ILE A 504 -19.98 19.71 13.69
CA ILE A 504 -18.79 20.57 13.69
C ILE A 504 -18.44 20.91 12.25
N LEU A 505 -18.35 22.20 11.94
CA LEU A 505 -18.04 22.74 10.62
C LEU A 505 -16.70 23.48 10.68
N ASP A 506 -15.62 22.89 10.13
CA ASP A 506 -14.32 23.56 10.06
C ASP A 506 -14.16 24.20 8.67
N ASP A 507 -14.57 25.48 8.57
CA ASP A 507 -14.51 26.26 7.33
C ASP A 507 -15.16 25.55 6.12
N ALA A 508 -16.25 24.84 6.40
CA ALA A 508 -16.88 23.90 5.47
C ALA A 508 -17.56 24.57 4.25
N THR A 509 -17.65 25.87 4.25
CA THR A 509 -18.33 26.69 3.23
C THR A 509 -17.42 27.71 2.54
N SER A 510 -16.09 27.61 2.75
CA SER A 510 -15.10 28.58 2.22
C SER A 510 -15.11 28.77 0.69
N SER A 511 -15.47 27.71 -0.05
CA SER A 511 -15.59 27.74 -1.52
C SER A 511 -17.05 27.88 -2.01
N VAL A 512 -17.99 28.11 -1.11
CA VAL A 512 -19.42 28.29 -1.41
C VAL A 512 -19.73 29.77 -1.53
N ASP A 513 -20.65 30.09 -2.44
CA ASP A 513 -21.18 31.44 -2.61
C ASP A 513 -21.82 31.95 -1.30
N PRO A 514 -21.59 33.22 -0.86
CA PRO A 514 -22.11 33.74 0.38
C PRO A 514 -23.64 33.64 0.52
N GLN A 515 -24.39 33.79 -0.57
CA GLN A 515 -25.87 33.65 -0.53
C GLN A 515 -26.31 32.20 -0.29
N VAL A 516 -25.56 31.25 -0.87
CA VAL A 516 -25.82 29.82 -0.66
C VAL A 516 -25.39 29.41 0.75
N GLU A 517 -24.24 29.91 1.24
CA GLU A 517 -23.78 29.72 2.61
C GLU A 517 -24.82 30.17 3.64
N ALA A 518 -25.36 31.40 3.49
CA ALA A 518 -26.42 31.90 4.36
C ALA A 518 -27.64 30.97 4.36
N LYS A 519 -28.09 30.49 3.18
CA LYS A 519 -29.22 29.52 3.11
C LYS A 519 -28.94 28.21 3.82
N ILE A 520 -27.70 27.70 3.69
CA ILE A 520 -27.25 26.49 4.41
C ILE A 520 -27.33 26.71 5.92
N LEU A 521 -26.75 27.82 6.42
CA LEU A 521 -26.71 28.12 7.84
C LEU A 521 -28.10 28.39 8.43
N TYR A 522 -28.99 29.09 7.69
CA TYR A 522 -30.39 29.26 8.07
C TYR A 522 -31.11 27.91 8.10
N GLY A 523 -30.93 27.05 7.08
CA GLY A 523 -31.52 25.71 7.06
C GLY A 523 -31.02 24.82 8.19
N LEU A 524 -29.74 24.93 8.55
CA LEU A 524 -29.18 24.22 9.72
C LEU A 524 -29.74 24.76 11.04
N ARG A 525 -29.98 26.08 11.14
CA ARG A 525 -30.58 26.68 12.34
C ARG A 525 -32.05 26.32 12.49
N ASP A 526 -32.82 26.35 11.41
CA ASP A 526 -34.23 25.90 11.44
C ASP A 526 -34.35 24.39 11.74
N ALA A 527 -33.33 23.60 11.31
CA ALA A 527 -33.17 22.19 11.68
C ALA A 527 -32.45 22.03 13.05
N ALA A 528 -32.10 23.11 13.77
CA ALA A 528 -31.35 23.07 15.03
C ALA A 528 -32.13 22.48 16.21
N GLU A 529 -33.45 22.21 16.07
CA GLU A 529 -34.13 21.26 16.94
C GLU A 529 -33.49 19.85 16.88
N ALA A 530 -32.62 19.58 15.88
CA ALA A 530 -31.99 18.29 15.64
C ALA A 530 -30.51 18.20 16.02
N SER A 531 -29.73 19.30 16.12
CA SER A 531 -28.28 19.25 16.34
C SER A 531 -27.73 20.50 17.04
N THR A 532 -26.76 20.34 17.93
CA THR A 532 -25.90 21.43 18.39
C THR A 532 -24.83 21.70 17.30
N VAL A 533 -24.52 22.96 17.01
CA VAL A 533 -23.59 23.32 15.93
C VAL A 533 -22.40 24.11 16.46
N VAL A 534 -21.19 23.67 16.10
CA VAL A 534 -19.95 24.44 16.28
C VAL A 534 -19.39 24.75 14.90
N VAL A 535 -19.30 26.02 14.54
CA VAL A 535 -18.79 26.45 13.24
C VAL A 535 -17.53 27.30 13.40
N VAL A 536 -16.45 26.92 12.72
CA VAL A 536 -15.26 27.77 12.60
C VAL A 536 -15.55 28.81 11.54
N ALA A 537 -15.62 30.08 11.96
CA ALA A 537 -16.05 31.17 11.12
C ALA A 537 -14.91 32.13 10.76
N TYR A 538 -14.85 32.48 9.47
CA TYR A 538 -13.95 33.45 8.88
C TYR A 538 -14.70 34.56 8.11
N ARG A 539 -16.03 34.53 8.14
CA ARG A 539 -16.92 35.48 7.43
C ARG A 539 -17.96 36.05 8.37
N MET A 540 -18.29 37.32 8.15
CA MET A 540 -19.26 38.03 8.97
C MET A 540 -20.65 37.36 8.94
N ALA A 541 -21.08 36.90 7.76
CA ALA A 541 -22.37 36.25 7.60
C ALA A 541 -22.50 34.99 8.52
N THR A 542 -21.44 34.22 8.65
CA THR A 542 -21.40 33.03 9.53
C THR A 542 -21.39 33.42 11.00
N ILE A 543 -20.62 34.46 11.36
CA ILE A 543 -20.54 34.97 12.75
C ILE A 543 -21.91 35.51 13.21
N ALA A 544 -22.59 36.28 12.36
CA ALA A 544 -23.88 36.90 12.67
C ALA A 544 -25.03 35.90 12.86
N LEU A 545 -24.90 34.67 12.35
CA LEU A 545 -25.90 33.60 12.49
C LEU A 545 -25.71 32.75 13.74
N ALA A 546 -24.57 32.87 14.42
CA ALA A 546 -24.31 32.15 15.66
C ALA A 546 -25.02 32.81 16.86
N ASP A 547 -25.51 32.00 17.78
CA ASP A 547 -26.09 32.49 19.04
C ASP A 547 -25.01 33.09 19.95
N GLU A 548 -23.79 32.55 19.86
CA GLU A 548 -22.65 32.96 20.68
C GLU A 548 -21.35 32.78 19.88
N VAL A 549 -20.37 33.62 20.18
CA VAL A 549 -19.01 33.55 19.60
C VAL A 549 -18.02 33.20 20.71
N ILE A 550 -17.09 32.28 20.40
CA ILE A 550 -15.92 31.96 21.21
C ILE A 550 -14.69 32.53 20.50
N TYR A 551 -14.04 33.52 21.09
CA TYR A 551 -12.82 34.10 20.54
C TYR A 551 -11.59 33.39 21.09
N LEU A 552 -10.87 32.69 20.20
CA LEU A 552 -9.65 31.95 20.49
C LEU A 552 -8.43 32.71 19.97
N ASP A 553 -7.47 32.99 20.84
CA ASP A 553 -6.17 33.56 20.46
C ASP A 553 -5.04 32.86 21.21
N LYS A 554 -3.96 32.55 20.49
CA LYS A 554 -2.76 31.89 21.03
C LYS A 554 -3.08 30.66 21.89
N GLY A 555 -3.99 29.83 21.44
CA GLY A 555 -4.38 28.59 22.11
C GLY A 555 -5.25 28.75 23.35
N ARG A 556 -5.79 29.94 23.64
CA ARG A 556 -6.64 30.24 24.79
C ARG A 556 -7.96 30.83 24.36
N VAL A 557 -9.04 30.53 25.08
CA VAL A 557 -10.29 31.29 24.99
C VAL A 557 -10.06 32.62 25.70
N VAL A 558 -10.10 33.71 24.93
CA VAL A 558 -9.89 35.06 25.43
C VAL A 558 -11.20 35.65 25.96
N ASP A 559 -12.26 35.46 25.19
CA ASP A 559 -13.59 35.97 25.54
C ASP A 559 -14.68 35.18 24.81
N ARG A 560 -15.93 35.22 25.32
CA ARG A 560 -17.10 34.60 24.70
C ARG A 560 -18.35 35.40 24.95
N GLY A 561 -19.31 35.35 24.06
CA GLY A 561 -20.61 36.02 24.18
C GLY A 561 -21.24 36.34 22.82
N PRO A 562 -22.40 37.00 22.81
CA PRO A 562 -22.99 37.49 21.56
C PRO A 562 -22.04 38.39 20.80
N HIS A 563 -22.15 38.37 19.47
CA HIS A 563 -21.27 39.17 18.58
C HIS A 563 -21.23 40.65 18.96
N ASP A 564 -22.39 41.27 19.19
CA ASP A 564 -22.52 42.71 19.48
C ASP A 564 -21.82 43.09 20.80
N GLU A 565 -21.87 42.22 21.80
CA GLU A 565 -21.17 42.48 23.05
C GLU A 565 -19.65 42.31 22.94
N LEU A 566 -19.22 41.27 22.20
CA LEU A 566 -17.78 41.01 22.01
C LEU A 566 -17.07 42.08 21.22
N ILE A 567 -17.70 42.66 20.19
CA ILE A 567 -17.12 43.71 19.39
C ILE A 567 -16.89 44.98 20.20
N GLU A 568 -17.70 45.21 21.24
CA GLU A 568 -17.54 46.37 22.12
C GLU A 568 -16.42 46.18 23.14
N ARG A 569 -16.39 45.00 23.82
CA ARG A 569 -15.51 44.76 24.96
C ARG A 569 -14.17 44.11 24.63
N CYS A 570 -14.05 43.34 23.52
CA CYS A 570 -12.84 42.63 23.17
C CYS A 570 -12.12 43.27 21.98
N ALA A 571 -11.04 44.02 22.25
CA ALA A 571 -10.29 44.73 21.21
C ALA A 571 -9.65 43.78 20.16
N GLY A 572 -9.18 42.57 20.57
CA GLY A 572 -8.63 41.58 19.66
C GLY A 572 -9.67 41.03 18.70
N TYR A 573 -10.87 40.74 19.20
CA TYR A 573 -11.99 40.31 18.38
C TYR A 573 -12.45 41.37 17.41
N ARG A 574 -12.62 42.62 17.91
CA ARG A 574 -12.98 43.79 17.06
C ARG A 574 -12.03 43.96 15.89
N ASN A 575 -10.73 43.96 16.14
CA ASN A 575 -9.71 44.12 15.10
C ASN A 575 -9.80 43.00 14.03
N LEU A 576 -10.05 41.77 14.46
CA LEU A 576 -10.18 40.62 13.55
C LEU A 576 -11.44 40.72 12.69
N VAL A 577 -12.57 41.06 13.28
CA VAL A 577 -13.85 41.24 12.58
C VAL A 577 -13.80 42.39 11.60
N THR A 578 -13.22 43.53 11.98
CA THR A 578 -13.02 44.65 11.07
C THR A 578 -12.11 44.29 9.89
N ALA A 579 -11.12 43.41 10.08
CA ALA A 579 -10.32 42.91 8.99
C ALA A 579 -11.13 42.00 8.03
N TYR A 580 -12.01 41.17 8.53
CA TYR A 580 -12.93 40.34 7.71
C TYR A 580 -13.90 41.22 6.89
N GLU A 581 -14.49 42.26 7.51
CA GLU A 581 -15.38 43.19 6.83
C GLU A 581 -14.67 43.93 5.67
N ARG A 582 -13.43 44.34 5.89
CA ARG A 582 -12.64 44.98 4.85
C ARG A 582 -12.34 44.06 3.68
N GLU A 583 -11.94 42.82 3.99
CA GLU A 583 -11.67 41.81 2.97
C GLU A 583 -12.93 41.46 2.16
N GLU A 584 -14.10 41.32 2.80
CA GLU A 584 -15.36 41.12 2.12
C GLU A 584 -15.75 42.29 1.23
N ALA A 585 -15.56 43.53 1.70
CA ALA A 585 -15.82 44.76 0.93
C ALA A 585 -14.88 44.87 -0.28
N GLU A 586 -13.60 44.55 -0.12
CA GLU A 586 -12.62 44.55 -1.22
C GLU A 586 -12.96 43.49 -2.27
N ARG A 587 -13.34 42.30 -1.87
CA ARG A 587 -13.78 41.23 -2.79
C ARG A 587 -15.04 41.63 -3.55
N ALA A 588 -16.03 42.21 -2.87
CA ALA A 588 -17.26 42.68 -3.50
C ALA A 588 -16.96 43.84 -4.51
N ALA A 589 -16.00 44.68 -4.23
CA ALA A 589 -15.60 45.78 -5.15
C ALA A 589 -14.90 45.26 -6.44
N ILE A 590 -14.13 44.15 -6.31
CA ILE A 590 -13.46 43.51 -7.46
C ILE A 590 -14.49 42.81 -8.37
N ASP A 591 -15.49 42.15 -7.80
CA ASP A 591 -16.54 41.46 -8.58
C ASP A 591 -17.49 42.41 -9.31
N VAL A 592 -17.55 43.70 -8.92
CA VAL A 592 -18.43 44.71 -9.53
C VAL A 592 -17.71 45.51 -10.63
N THR A 593 -16.38 45.38 -10.77
CA THR A 593 -15.67 46.09 -11.86
C THR A 593 -15.83 45.28 -13.17
N PRO A 594 -16.64 45.73 -14.17
CA PRO A 594 -16.68 45.07 -15.47
C PRO A 594 -15.27 45.19 -16.08
N LEU A 595 -14.77 44.10 -16.65
CA LEU A 595 -13.64 44.18 -17.57
C LEU A 595 -14.06 45.15 -18.68
N GLU A 596 -13.55 46.36 -18.70
CA GLU A 596 -13.65 47.23 -19.87
C GLU A 596 -13.08 46.43 -21.03
N GLU A 597 -13.94 46.07 -21.98
CA GLU A 597 -13.55 45.53 -23.27
C GLU A 597 -12.66 46.60 -23.91
N GLU A 598 -11.34 46.45 -23.82
CA GLU A 598 -10.41 47.16 -24.72
C GLU A 598 -10.78 46.68 -26.14
N GLU A 599 -11.55 47.52 -26.84
CA GLU A 599 -11.67 47.46 -28.29
C GLU A 599 -10.27 47.47 -28.90
N VAL A 600 -9.75 46.31 -29.24
CA VAL A 600 -8.61 46.20 -30.15
C VAL A 600 -9.12 46.56 -31.54
N SER A 601 -9.12 47.86 -31.86
CA SER A 601 -9.23 48.33 -33.22
C SER A 601 -7.84 48.30 -33.86
N ALA A 602 -7.74 47.49 -34.90
CA ALA A 602 -6.83 47.45 -36.07
C ALA A 602 -6.08 46.15 -36.25
#